data_e2d8c6823babd9071f8220216499836b
#
_entry.id   e2d8c6823babd9071f8220216499836b
#
_cell.length_a   1.000
_cell.length_b   1.000
_cell.length_c   1.000
_cell.angle_alpha   90.00
_cell.angle_beta   90.00
_cell.angle_gamma   90.00
#
_symmetry.space_group_name_H-M   'P 1'
#
loop_
_entity.id
_entity.type
_entity.pdbx_description
1 polymer ?
#
loop_
_entity_poly.entity_id
_entity_poly.type
_entity_poly.pdbx_seq_one_letter_code
_entity_poly.pdbx_strand_id
1 'polypeptide(L)'
;MIVVGLLTLEIAVRDAQSLKDKRQVVRALKDRLKNHGLSVAETDHLDSWQRAQVAVAAVGSDATVVDSVLRRAEAEAEEQLAGDLVDSSIERLV
;
A
#
# COMPACT_ATOMS: atom_id res chain seq x y z
N MET A 1 4.78 -14.11 20.80
CA MET A 1 5.62 -14.03 19.57
C MET A 1 5.26 -12.74 18.82
N ILE A 2 6.25 -12.08 18.29
CA ILE A 2 6.03 -10.87 17.49
C ILE A 2 6.15 -11.24 16.02
N VAL A 3 5.16 -10.87 15.23
CA VAL A 3 5.16 -11.05 13.79
C VAL A 3 4.97 -9.69 13.14
N VAL A 4 5.86 -9.34 12.21
CA VAL A 4 5.76 -8.10 11.44
C VAL A 4 5.79 -8.46 9.96
N GLY A 5 4.79 -8.00 9.23
CA GLY A 5 4.71 -8.18 7.77
C GLY A 5 4.69 -6.86 7.05
N LEU A 6 5.15 -6.87 5.81
CA LEU A 6 5.24 -5.69 4.96
C LEU A 6 4.64 -5.99 3.58
N LEU A 7 3.69 -5.15 3.18
CA LEU A 7 3.16 -5.10 1.82
C LEU A 7 3.76 -3.89 1.12
N THR A 8 4.35 -4.08 -0.04
CA THR A 8 4.86 -2.99 -0.87
C THR A 8 4.05 -2.93 -2.16
N LEU A 9 3.52 -1.75 -2.47
CA LEU A 9 2.71 -1.50 -3.65
C LEU A 9 3.45 -0.54 -4.57
N GLU A 10 3.65 -0.94 -5.84
CA GLU A 10 4.19 -0.07 -6.88
C GLU A 10 3.03 0.41 -7.76
N ILE A 11 2.90 1.72 -7.90
CA ILE A 11 1.74 2.36 -8.51
C ILE A 11 2.18 3.26 -9.66
N ALA A 12 1.50 3.14 -10.80
CA ALA A 12 1.64 4.06 -11.94
C ALA A 12 0.36 4.89 -12.03
N VAL A 13 0.41 6.13 -11.56
CA VAL A 13 -0.77 7.02 -11.57
C VAL A 13 -0.85 7.68 -12.95
N ARG A 14 -1.36 6.94 -13.93
CA ARG A 14 -1.27 7.29 -15.36
C ARG A 14 -2.00 8.57 -15.72
N ASP A 15 -3.08 8.89 -15.04
CA ASP A 15 -3.90 10.07 -15.34
C ASP A 15 -3.47 11.32 -14.57
N ALA A 16 -2.48 11.21 -13.69
CA ALA A 16 -1.99 12.35 -12.92
C ALA A 16 -1.23 13.31 -13.84
N GLN A 17 -1.55 14.60 -13.73
CA GLN A 17 -0.90 15.68 -14.47
C GLN A 17 -0.16 16.65 -13.56
N SER A 18 -0.10 16.33 -12.27
CA SER A 18 0.58 17.15 -11.28
C SER A 18 0.86 16.33 -10.03
N LEU A 19 1.74 16.83 -9.16
CA LEU A 19 1.94 16.24 -7.83
C LEU A 19 0.65 16.26 -7.01
N LYS A 20 -0.18 17.28 -7.17
CA LYS A 20 -1.46 17.38 -6.48
C LYS A 20 -2.37 16.23 -6.86
N ASP A 21 -2.47 15.91 -8.16
CA ASP A 21 -3.30 14.81 -8.63
C ASP A 21 -2.83 13.48 -8.05
N LYS A 22 -1.51 13.23 -8.08
CA LYS A 22 -0.94 12.02 -7.49
C LYS A 22 -1.21 11.94 -6.00
N ARG A 23 -1.01 13.03 -5.26
CA ARG A 23 -1.22 13.06 -3.81
C ARG A 23 -2.66 12.74 -3.42
N GLN A 24 -3.63 13.14 -4.23
CA GLN A 24 -5.04 12.81 -4.00
C GLN A 24 -5.28 11.30 -4.10
N VAL A 25 -4.70 10.66 -5.10
CA VAL A 25 -4.82 9.20 -5.30
C VAL A 25 -4.16 8.46 -4.14
N VAL A 26 -2.94 8.84 -3.78
CA VAL A 26 -2.19 8.20 -2.68
C VAL A 26 -2.91 8.40 -1.35
N ARG A 27 -3.43 9.61 -1.09
CA ARG A 27 -4.16 9.90 0.16
C ARG A 27 -5.41 9.04 0.27
N ALA A 28 -6.19 8.92 -0.79
CA ALA A 28 -7.40 8.10 -0.79
C ALA A 28 -7.08 6.62 -0.49
N LEU A 29 -6.00 6.11 -1.09
CA LEU A 29 -5.55 4.75 -0.81
C LEU A 29 -5.10 4.58 0.64
N LYS A 30 -4.28 5.52 1.14
CA LYS A 30 -3.82 5.48 2.53
C LYS A 30 -4.98 5.51 3.52
N ASP A 31 -5.95 6.38 3.29
CA ASP A 31 -7.12 6.50 4.18
C ASP A 31 -7.93 5.20 4.20
N ARG A 32 -8.10 4.57 3.06
CA ARG A 32 -8.80 3.29 2.97
C ARG A 32 -8.06 2.19 3.73
N LEU A 33 -6.75 2.08 3.55
CA LEU A 33 -5.96 1.03 4.18
C LEU A 33 -5.77 1.23 5.68
N LYS A 34 -5.69 2.49 6.14
CA LYS A 34 -5.60 2.80 7.57
C LYS A 34 -6.81 2.33 8.37
N ASN A 35 -7.97 2.23 7.74
CA ASN A 35 -9.18 1.78 8.42
C ASN A 35 -9.09 0.33 8.91
N HIS A 36 -8.08 -0.42 8.49
CA HIS A 36 -7.84 -1.77 8.94
C HIS A 36 -6.81 -1.86 10.08
N GLY A 37 -6.47 -0.74 10.69
CA GLY A 37 -5.47 -0.70 11.77
C GLY A 37 -4.04 -0.90 11.27
N LEU A 38 -3.79 -0.61 10.00
CA LEU A 38 -2.49 -0.77 9.37
C LEU A 38 -1.70 0.54 9.37
N SER A 39 -0.38 0.45 9.40
CA SER A 39 0.51 1.58 9.22
C SER A 39 0.84 1.72 7.73
N VAL A 40 0.57 2.89 7.16
CA VAL A 40 0.65 3.11 5.70
C VAL A 40 1.46 4.38 5.42
N ALA A 41 2.41 4.29 4.50
CA ALA A 41 3.22 5.43 4.10
C ALA A 41 3.61 5.36 2.63
N GLU A 42 3.74 6.52 1.99
CA GLU A 42 4.41 6.62 0.69
C GLU A 42 5.92 6.60 0.95
N THR A 43 6.64 5.71 0.29
CA THR A 43 8.03 5.38 0.63
C THR A 43 9.03 5.64 -0.47
N ASP A 44 8.60 5.93 -1.70
CA ASP A 44 9.49 6.25 -2.80
C ASP A 44 8.74 7.04 -3.88
N HIS A 45 9.47 7.60 -4.82
CA HIS A 45 8.95 8.40 -5.94
C HIS A 45 8.18 9.64 -5.49
N LEU A 46 8.57 10.23 -4.37
CA LEU A 46 7.81 11.32 -3.73
C LEU A 46 7.63 12.53 -4.63
N ASP A 47 8.59 12.81 -5.50
CA ASP A 47 8.57 13.96 -6.41
C ASP A 47 8.05 13.62 -7.81
N SER A 48 7.68 12.37 -8.06
CA SER A 48 7.13 11.94 -9.34
C SER A 48 5.62 12.19 -9.39
N TRP A 49 5.11 12.63 -10.54
CA TRP A 49 3.66 12.81 -10.72
C TRP A 49 2.94 11.48 -10.97
N GLN A 50 3.63 10.54 -11.62
CA GLN A 50 2.99 9.35 -12.19
C GLN A 50 3.47 8.05 -11.57
N ARG A 51 4.32 8.13 -10.55
CA ARG A 51 4.81 6.96 -9.83
C ARG A 51 4.64 7.16 -8.34
N ALA A 52 4.27 6.10 -7.65
CA ALA A 52 4.25 6.07 -6.19
C ALA A 52 4.62 4.68 -5.71
N GLN A 53 5.30 4.63 -4.57
CA GLN A 53 5.48 3.40 -3.82
C GLN A 53 4.82 3.60 -2.47
N VAL A 54 3.94 2.68 -2.09
CA VAL A 54 3.26 2.72 -0.79
C VAL A 54 3.60 1.44 -0.04
N ALA A 55 4.08 1.60 1.18
CA ALA A 55 4.36 0.48 2.07
C ALA A 55 3.29 0.39 3.16
N VAL A 56 2.89 -0.83 3.48
CA VAL A 56 1.87 -1.13 4.48
C VAL A 56 2.43 -2.14 5.45
N ALA A 57 2.46 -1.79 6.73
CA ALA A 57 2.99 -2.67 7.77
C ALA A 57 1.88 -3.15 8.69
N ALA A 58 1.96 -4.43 9.06
CA ALA A 58 1.07 -5.04 10.04
C ALA A 58 1.89 -5.75 11.11
N VAL A 59 1.46 -5.65 12.34
CA VAL A 59 2.07 -6.35 13.48
C VAL A 59 1.03 -7.18 14.19
N GLY A 60 1.41 -8.35 14.66
CA GLY A 60 0.54 -9.22 15.43
C GLY A 60 1.32 -10.34 16.11
N SER A 61 0.60 -11.30 16.63
CA SER A 61 1.18 -12.46 17.32
C SER A 61 1.02 -13.76 16.55
N ASP A 62 0.37 -13.73 15.41
CA ASP A 62 0.08 -14.90 14.57
C ASP A 62 0.41 -14.59 13.11
N ALA A 63 1.32 -15.36 12.53
CA ALA A 63 1.78 -15.13 11.17
C ALA A 63 0.65 -15.28 10.13
N THR A 64 -0.27 -16.22 10.34
CA THR A 64 -1.39 -16.42 9.42
C THR A 64 -2.33 -15.24 9.42
N VAL A 65 -2.59 -14.66 10.59
CA VAL A 65 -3.45 -13.47 10.70
C VAL A 65 -2.78 -12.26 10.06
N VAL A 66 -1.50 -12.03 10.32
CA VAL A 66 -0.75 -10.92 9.73
C VAL A 66 -0.73 -11.03 8.20
N ASP A 67 -0.44 -12.21 7.67
CA ASP A 67 -0.46 -12.45 6.23
C ASP A 67 -1.84 -12.20 5.63
N SER A 68 -2.88 -12.68 6.28
CA SER A 68 -4.26 -12.52 5.84
C SER A 68 -4.69 -11.04 5.77
N VAL A 69 -4.31 -10.27 6.77
CA VAL A 69 -4.61 -8.82 6.81
C VAL A 69 -3.90 -8.09 5.67
N LEU A 70 -2.64 -8.43 5.40
CA LEU A 70 -1.89 -7.81 4.30
C LEU A 70 -2.42 -8.22 2.93
N ARG A 71 -2.86 -9.47 2.76
CA ARG A 71 -3.47 -9.91 1.51
C ARG A 71 -4.80 -9.20 1.25
N ARG A 72 -5.56 -8.94 2.29
CA ARG A 72 -6.79 -8.16 2.19
C ARG A 72 -6.50 -6.71 1.78
N ALA A 73 -5.47 -6.10 2.37
CA ALA A 73 -5.04 -4.76 1.98
C ALA A 73 -4.60 -4.72 0.52
N GLU A 74 -3.86 -5.73 0.06
CA GLU A 74 -3.45 -5.85 -1.34
C GLU A 74 -4.67 -5.94 -2.27
N ALA A 75 -5.66 -6.75 -1.93
CA ALA A 75 -6.88 -6.88 -2.72
C ALA A 75 -7.67 -5.57 -2.79
N GLU A 76 -7.75 -4.84 -1.69
CA GLU A 76 -8.42 -3.52 -1.67
C GLU A 76 -7.67 -2.49 -2.50
N ALA A 77 -6.33 -2.50 -2.46
CA ALA A 77 -5.51 -1.63 -3.30
C ALA A 77 -5.72 -1.94 -4.79
N GLU A 78 -5.75 -3.22 -5.14
CA GLU A 78 -6.01 -3.68 -6.50
C GLU A 78 -7.38 -3.23 -7.00
N GLU A 79 -8.40 -3.35 -6.17
CA GLU A 79 -9.75 -2.89 -6.49
C GLU A 79 -9.79 -1.39 -6.73
N GLN A 80 -9.17 -0.61 -5.84
CA GLN A 80 -9.21 0.86 -5.93
C GLN A 80 -8.36 1.40 -7.08
N LEU A 81 -7.19 0.83 -7.31
CA LEU A 81 -6.23 1.32 -8.30
C LEU A 81 -6.41 0.68 -9.69
N ALA A 82 -7.08 -0.45 -9.75
CA ALA A 82 -7.26 -1.22 -10.99
C ALA A 82 -5.91 -1.43 -11.70
N GLY A 83 -5.80 -1.08 -12.98
CA GLY A 83 -4.58 -1.26 -13.75
C GLY A 83 -3.41 -0.37 -13.33
N ASP A 84 -3.63 0.60 -12.45
CA ASP A 84 -2.55 1.46 -11.94
C ASP A 84 -1.69 0.79 -10.87
N LEU A 85 -2.15 -0.29 -10.28
CA LEU A 85 -1.29 -1.13 -9.43
C LEU A 85 -0.46 -2.03 -10.36
N VAL A 86 0.84 -1.73 -10.48
CA VAL A 86 1.70 -2.42 -11.43
C VAL A 86 2.51 -3.55 -10.82
N ASP A 87 2.71 -3.52 -9.51
CA ASP A 87 3.40 -4.60 -8.80
C ASP A 87 3.06 -4.55 -7.31
N SER A 88 3.09 -5.70 -6.66
CA SER A 88 2.91 -5.80 -5.22
C SER A 88 3.69 -6.99 -4.67
N SER A 89 4.16 -6.87 -3.44
CA SER A 89 4.85 -7.96 -2.76
C SER A 89 4.52 -7.94 -1.27
N ILE A 90 4.44 -9.14 -0.69
CA ILE A 90 4.26 -9.32 0.75
C ILE A 90 5.46 -10.09 1.27
N GLU A 91 6.08 -9.58 2.32
CA GLU A 91 7.19 -10.25 2.98
C GLU A 91 7.02 -10.22 4.49
N ARG A 92 7.56 -11.22 5.15
CA ARG A 92 7.59 -11.31 6.61
C ARG A 92 8.95 -10.80 7.08
N LEU A 93 8.96 -9.78 7.94
CA LEU A 93 10.18 -9.19 8.45
C LEU A 93 10.61 -9.83 9.77
N VAL A 94 9.65 -10.20 10.59
CA VAL A 94 9.90 -10.85 11.88
C VAL A 94 8.92 -11.98 12.09
#